data_61ae90e66b832fef072fad63a7c62051
#
_entry.id   61ae90e66b832fef072fad63a7c62051
#
_cell.length_a   1.000
_cell.length_b   1.000
_cell.length_c   1.000
_cell.angle_alpha   90.00
_cell.angle_beta   90.00
_cell.angle_gamma   90.00
#
_symmetry.space_group_name_H-M   'P 1'
#
loop_
_entity.id
_entity.type
_entity.pdbx_description
1 polymer ?
#
loop_
_entity_poly.entity_id
_entity_poly.type
_entity_poly.pdbx_seq_one_letter_code
_entity_poly.pdbx_strand_id
1 'polypeptide(L)'
;MKMNNNHKPVRIKLAHINDTHSYFEPTSLQLKLKINNELTLEPYVSAGGFSRIATRVEQLRDDAQRQGHGMLFLHAGDCFQGTLYFSLFKGKANADLLNALKIDAMALGNHELDMGNEPVALFCQRTQFPLLAGNWDLSNESLKKPHRISDCKDVYSYQPDTQSAQYIVKEFHGERVAIFGLSIDKMSDIANPDADTTFHSAIE
;
A
#
# COMPACT_ATOMS: atom_id res chain seq x y z
N MET A 1 -39.54 -11.81 -18.70
CA MET A 1 -38.74 -12.64 -17.76
C MET A 1 -38.17 -11.71 -16.70
N LYS A 2 -38.76 -11.63 -15.49
CA LYS A 2 -38.23 -10.80 -14.41
C LYS A 2 -37.03 -11.55 -13.84
N MET A 3 -35.82 -11.03 -14.02
CA MET A 3 -34.67 -11.50 -13.30
C MET A 3 -34.89 -11.19 -11.81
N ASN A 4 -35.09 -12.23 -11.02
CA ASN A 4 -35.06 -12.12 -9.56
C ASN A 4 -33.60 -11.90 -9.14
N ASN A 5 -33.16 -10.64 -9.09
CA ASN A 5 -31.89 -10.25 -8.51
C ASN A 5 -31.98 -10.36 -6.99
N ASN A 6 -31.97 -11.57 -6.46
CA ASN A 6 -31.77 -11.84 -5.04
C ASN A 6 -30.26 -11.77 -4.70
N HIS A 7 -29.57 -10.71 -5.13
CA HIS A 7 -28.20 -10.45 -4.69
C HIS A 7 -28.24 -10.10 -3.20
N LYS A 8 -27.68 -10.98 -2.39
CA LYS A 8 -27.44 -10.65 -0.98
C LYS A 8 -26.36 -9.55 -0.94
N PRO A 9 -26.54 -8.49 -0.15
CA PRO A 9 -25.55 -7.44 -0.07
C PRO A 9 -24.23 -8.02 0.48
N VAL A 10 -23.13 -7.80 -0.25
CA VAL A 10 -21.81 -8.16 0.23
C VAL A 10 -21.34 -7.11 1.24
N ARG A 11 -20.84 -7.60 2.37
CA ARG A 11 -20.23 -6.75 3.40
C ARG A 11 -18.75 -7.02 3.47
N ILE A 12 -17.95 -5.97 3.34
CA ILE A 12 -16.49 -6.04 3.37
C ILE A 12 -16.00 -5.12 4.48
N LYS A 13 -15.15 -5.66 5.35
CA LYS A 13 -14.39 -4.88 6.31
C LYS A 13 -13.10 -4.40 5.63
N LEU A 14 -12.92 -3.11 5.53
CA LEU A 14 -11.72 -2.50 4.98
C LEU A 14 -10.83 -1.99 6.11
N ALA A 15 -9.60 -2.47 6.16
CA ALA A 15 -8.52 -1.90 6.95
C ALA A 15 -7.44 -1.35 6.01
N HIS A 16 -6.84 -0.24 6.37
CA HIS A 16 -5.71 0.30 5.61
C HIS A 16 -4.67 0.94 6.53
N ILE A 17 -3.45 0.98 6.01
CA ILE A 17 -2.34 1.77 6.55
C ILE A 17 -1.70 2.55 5.40
N ASN A 18 -0.98 3.61 5.71
CA ASN A 18 -0.22 4.43 4.77
C ASN A 18 0.94 5.11 5.51
N ASP A 19 1.90 5.66 4.77
CA ASP A 19 3.00 6.47 5.32
C ASP A 19 3.72 5.76 6.47
N THR A 20 4.02 4.48 6.31
CA THR A 20 4.66 3.71 7.38
C THR A 20 6.14 4.00 7.55
N HIS A 21 6.81 4.54 6.51
CA HIS A 21 8.15 5.10 6.54
C HIS A 21 9.15 4.26 7.34
N SER A 22 9.08 2.93 7.19
CA SER A 22 9.95 1.99 7.91
C SER A 22 9.92 2.12 9.44
N TYR A 23 8.90 2.72 10.04
CA TYR A 23 8.70 2.77 11.49
C TYR A 23 8.13 1.45 12.00
N PHE A 24 8.98 0.44 12.09
CA PHE A 24 8.57 -0.91 12.47
C PHE A 24 8.38 -1.09 13.96
N GLU A 25 9.11 -0.32 14.76
CA GLU A 25 9.07 -0.40 16.22
C GLU A 25 8.07 0.59 16.82
N PRO A 26 7.52 0.28 18.00
CA PRO A 26 6.71 1.25 18.72
C PRO A 26 7.56 2.43 19.19
N THR A 27 6.96 3.61 19.19
CA THR A 27 7.58 4.86 19.61
C THR A 27 6.98 5.31 20.94
N SER A 28 7.79 5.91 21.82
CA SER A 28 7.30 6.61 22.99
C SER A 28 6.65 7.93 22.56
N LEU A 29 5.40 8.12 22.95
CA LEU A 29 4.60 9.31 22.66
C LEU A 29 4.09 9.90 23.95
N GLN A 30 4.31 11.20 24.17
CA GLN A 30 3.67 11.93 25.25
C GLN A 30 2.29 12.42 24.80
N LEU A 31 1.25 11.93 25.46
CA LEU A 31 -0.11 12.38 25.21
C LEU A 31 -0.44 13.56 26.11
N LYS A 32 -1.11 14.56 25.57
CA LYS A 32 -1.66 15.67 26.34
C LYS A 32 -3.19 15.50 26.43
N LEU A 33 -3.63 14.99 27.58
CA LEU A 33 -5.04 14.68 27.85
C LEU A 33 -5.65 15.77 28.73
N LYS A 34 -6.51 16.60 28.17
CA LYS A 34 -7.26 17.58 28.92
C LYS A 34 -8.48 16.90 29.54
N ILE A 35 -8.46 16.71 30.87
CA ILE A 35 -9.53 16.05 31.61
C ILE A 35 -10.66 17.03 31.89
N ASN A 36 -10.32 18.26 32.32
CA ASN A 36 -11.23 19.37 32.51
C ASN A 36 -10.48 20.70 32.32
N ASN A 37 -11.09 21.83 32.69
CA ASN A 37 -10.47 23.14 32.48
C ASN A 37 -9.20 23.38 33.34
N GLU A 38 -9.00 22.62 34.43
CA GLU A 38 -7.92 22.80 35.38
C GLU A 38 -6.87 21.68 35.33
N LEU A 39 -7.27 20.47 34.88
CA LEU A 39 -6.42 19.30 34.90
C LEU A 39 -6.04 18.84 33.50
N THR A 40 -4.75 18.84 33.24
CA THR A 40 -4.14 18.20 32.07
C THR A 40 -3.19 17.11 32.51
N LEU A 41 -3.33 15.91 31.98
CA LEU A 41 -2.40 14.80 32.18
C LEU A 41 -1.51 14.67 30.95
N GLU A 42 -0.25 14.37 31.18
CA GLU A 42 0.74 14.21 30.10
C GLU A 42 1.47 12.85 30.23
N PRO A 43 0.74 11.72 30.14
CA PRO A 43 1.35 10.40 30.24
C PRO A 43 2.20 10.08 29.02
N TYR A 44 3.29 9.34 29.25
CA TYR A 44 4.01 8.67 28.17
C TYR A 44 3.36 7.33 27.86
N VAL A 45 3.12 7.07 26.59
CA VAL A 45 2.58 5.80 26.09
C VAL A 45 3.46 5.27 24.99
N SER A 46 3.54 3.96 24.89
CA SER A 46 4.17 3.32 23.72
C SER A 46 3.11 3.11 22.66
N ALA A 47 3.28 3.71 21.47
CA ALA A 47 2.31 3.69 20.38
C ALA A 47 2.93 3.18 19.08
N GLY A 48 2.08 2.71 18.14
CA GLY A 48 2.49 2.22 16.83
C GLY A 48 3.24 0.89 16.87
N GLY A 49 4.00 0.63 15.82
CA GLY A 49 4.78 -0.58 15.61
C GLY A 49 4.03 -1.70 14.89
N PHE A 50 4.74 -2.40 14.02
CA PHE A 50 4.16 -3.44 13.14
C PHE A 50 3.58 -4.63 13.92
N SER A 51 4.13 -4.96 15.09
CA SER A 51 3.58 -6.02 15.96
C SER A 51 2.15 -5.73 16.42
N ARG A 52 1.86 -4.45 16.75
CA ARG A 52 0.50 -4.05 17.13
C ARG A 52 -0.44 -3.99 15.94
N ILE A 53 0.07 -3.55 14.77
CA ILE A 53 -0.69 -3.60 13.52
C ILE A 53 -1.06 -5.05 13.21
N ALA A 54 -0.10 -5.98 13.29
CA ALA A 54 -0.33 -7.41 13.07
C ALA A 54 -1.44 -7.95 13.98
N THR A 55 -1.32 -7.72 15.28
CA THR A 55 -2.34 -8.14 16.26
C THR A 55 -3.72 -7.56 15.92
N ARG A 56 -3.77 -6.28 15.57
CA ARG A 56 -5.04 -5.62 15.26
C ARG A 56 -5.67 -6.15 13.98
N VAL A 57 -4.86 -6.37 12.95
CA VAL A 57 -5.34 -6.91 11.67
C VAL A 57 -5.84 -8.34 11.83
N GLU A 58 -5.15 -9.18 12.60
CA GLU A 58 -5.64 -10.55 12.92
C GLU A 58 -7.00 -10.50 13.63
N GLN A 59 -7.17 -9.64 14.65
CA GLN A 59 -8.46 -9.45 15.30
C GLN A 59 -9.57 -9.03 14.32
N LEU A 60 -9.24 -8.14 13.36
CA LEU A 60 -10.20 -7.68 12.35
C LEU A 60 -10.57 -8.80 11.37
N ARG A 61 -9.61 -9.67 11.01
CA ARG A 61 -9.85 -10.87 10.18
C ARG A 61 -10.78 -11.85 10.89
N ASP A 62 -10.49 -12.16 12.14
CA ASP A 62 -11.32 -13.04 12.95
C ASP A 62 -12.74 -12.50 13.11
N ASP A 63 -12.87 -11.19 13.34
CA ASP A 63 -14.17 -10.53 13.45
C ASP A 63 -14.95 -10.57 12.13
N ALA A 64 -14.28 -10.32 11.00
CA ALA A 64 -14.90 -10.40 9.69
C ALA A 64 -15.39 -11.82 9.41
N GLN A 65 -14.54 -12.82 9.67
CA GLN A 65 -14.89 -14.23 9.49
C GLN A 65 -16.09 -14.62 10.35
N ARG A 66 -16.12 -14.27 11.64
CA ARG A 66 -17.26 -14.58 12.54
C ARG A 66 -18.56 -13.94 12.08
N GLN A 67 -18.48 -12.78 11.43
CA GLN A 67 -19.65 -12.05 10.92
C GLN A 67 -20.04 -12.47 9.49
N GLY A 68 -19.29 -13.37 8.85
CA GLY A 68 -19.48 -13.75 7.45
C GLY A 68 -19.23 -12.58 6.49
N HIS A 69 -18.33 -11.67 6.83
CA HIS A 69 -17.91 -10.54 5.99
C HIS A 69 -16.62 -10.86 5.23
N GLY A 70 -16.44 -10.25 4.05
CA GLY A 70 -15.12 -10.16 3.43
C GLY A 70 -14.18 -9.25 4.25
N MET A 71 -12.89 -9.40 4.04
CA MET A 71 -11.87 -8.50 4.61
C MET A 71 -10.86 -8.13 3.56
N LEU A 72 -10.51 -6.84 3.51
CA LEU A 72 -9.37 -6.29 2.76
C LEU A 72 -8.46 -5.54 3.71
N PHE A 73 -7.15 -5.79 3.59
CA PHE A 73 -6.12 -5.02 4.28
C PHE A 73 -5.16 -4.43 3.25
N LEU A 74 -5.18 -3.12 3.10
CA LEU A 74 -4.48 -2.38 2.05
C LEU A 74 -3.40 -1.47 2.63
N HIS A 75 -2.36 -1.20 1.82
CA HIS A 75 -1.37 -0.16 2.08
C HIS A 75 -1.48 0.92 1.00
N ALA A 76 -1.60 2.18 1.40
CA ALA A 76 -1.81 3.29 0.47
C ALA A 76 -0.52 4.03 0.07
N GLY A 77 0.64 3.38 0.23
CA GLY A 77 1.94 3.92 -0.21
C GLY A 77 2.80 4.51 0.89
N ASP A 78 3.98 4.96 0.52
CA ASP A 78 5.01 5.56 1.37
C ASP A 78 5.46 4.63 2.51
N CYS A 79 5.85 3.42 2.16
CA CYS A 79 6.47 2.51 3.12
C CYS A 79 7.98 2.74 3.24
N PHE A 80 8.62 3.37 2.24
CA PHE A 80 10.04 3.67 2.21
C PHE A 80 10.41 4.88 3.06
N GLN A 81 11.71 5.13 3.22
CA GLN A 81 12.31 6.23 3.99
C GLN A 81 12.13 6.09 5.52
N GLY A 82 12.38 7.18 6.24
CA GLY A 82 12.04 7.44 7.63
C GLY A 82 13.06 6.94 8.65
N THR A 83 13.55 5.72 8.56
CA THR A 83 14.41 5.14 9.60
C THR A 83 15.68 4.48 9.06
N LEU A 84 16.59 4.07 9.98
CA LEU A 84 17.79 3.31 9.64
C LEU A 84 17.48 1.98 8.93
N TYR A 85 16.30 1.40 9.15
CA TYR A 85 15.90 0.18 8.44
C TYR A 85 15.87 0.40 6.93
N PHE A 86 15.35 1.54 6.46
CA PHE A 86 15.41 1.85 5.04
C PHE A 86 16.83 2.14 4.57
N SER A 87 17.58 2.94 5.33
CA SER A 87 18.96 3.29 4.97
C SER A 87 19.85 2.04 4.77
N LEU A 88 19.67 1.02 5.61
CA LEU A 88 20.45 -0.21 5.58
C LEU A 88 19.92 -1.26 4.59
N PHE A 89 18.60 -1.43 4.52
CA PHE A 89 17.98 -2.55 3.81
C PHE A 89 17.31 -2.16 2.50
N LYS A 90 17.18 -0.84 2.18
CA LYS A 90 16.66 -0.33 0.90
C LYS A 90 15.32 -0.98 0.48
N GLY A 91 14.37 -1.07 1.40
CA GLY A 91 13.06 -1.65 1.17
C GLY A 91 12.95 -3.17 1.42
N LYS A 92 14.05 -3.91 1.58
CA LYS A 92 13.97 -5.37 1.83
C LYS A 92 13.23 -5.70 3.14
N ALA A 93 13.53 -4.98 4.22
CA ALA A 93 12.85 -5.17 5.50
C ALA A 93 11.36 -4.79 5.41
N ASN A 94 11.03 -3.76 4.62
CA ASN A 94 9.64 -3.37 4.34
C ASN A 94 8.89 -4.51 3.66
N ALA A 95 9.46 -5.10 2.60
CA ALA A 95 8.84 -6.23 1.89
C ALA A 95 8.57 -7.41 2.83
N ASP A 96 9.57 -7.81 3.64
CA ASP A 96 9.45 -8.95 4.56
C ASP A 96 8.35 -8.73 5.61
N LEU A 97 8.30 -7.55 6.20
CA LEU A 97 7.33 -7.23 7.24
C LEU A 97 5.92 -7.04 6.67
N LEU A 98 5.79 -6.41 5.50
CA LEU A 98 4.50 -6.29 4.82
C LEU A 98 3.96 -7.65 4.33
N ASN A 99 4.85 -8.54 3.86
CA ASN A 99 4.48 -9.94 3.58
C ASN A 99 3.97 -10.64 4.83
N ALA A 100 4.65 -10.48 5.98
CA ALA A 100 4.23 -11.06 7.26
C ALA A 100 2.88 -10.52 7.74
N LEU A 101 2.56 -9.26 7.46
CA LEU A 101 1.25 -8.65 7.73
C LEU A 101 0.15 -9.18 6.80
N LYS A 102 0.51 -9.88 5.71
CA LYS A 102 -0.42 -10.43 4.71
C LYS A 102 -1.36 -9.35 4.15
N ILE A 103 -0.78 -8.24 3.67
CA ILE A 103 -1.57 -7.21 3.00
C ILE A 103 -2.12 -7.74 1.67
N ASP A 104 -3.29 -7.28 1.27
CA ASP A 104 -3.97 -7.73 0.05
C ASP A 104 -3.48 -7.00 -1.21
N ALA A 105 -3.06 -5.75 -1.08
CA ALA A 105 -2.44 -4.94 -2.12
C ALA A 105 -1.84 -3.67 -1.51
N MET A 106 -0.91 -3.05 -2.25
CA MET A 106 -0.29 -1.77 -1.90
C MET A 106 -0.28 -0.83 -3.10
N ALA A 107 -0.77 0.40 -2.95
CA ALA A 107 -0.46 1.46 -3.91
C ALA A 107 0.98 1.95 -3.69
N LEU A 108 1.68 2.31 -4.77
CA LEU A 108 3.00 2.92 -4.67
C LEU A 108 2.86 4.44 -4.48
N GLY A 109 3.53 4.98 -3.47
CA GLY A 109 3.58 6.41 -3.18
C GLY A 109 4.82 7.09 -3.76
N ASN A 110 5.05 8.34 -3.38
CA ASN A 110 6.20 9.10 -3.89
C ASN A 110 7.52 8.66 -3.24
N HIS A 111 7.51 8.33 -1.97
CA HIS A 111 8.73 7.93 -1.26
C HIS A 111 9.30 6.58 -1.72
N GLU A 112 8.52 5.78 -2.43
CA GLU A 112 9.05 4.60 -3.11
C GLU A 112 10.07 4.97 -4.20
N LEU A 113 9.96 6.17 -4.80
CA LEU A 113 10.83 6.64 -5.89
C LEU A 113 11.91 7.64 -5.47
N ASP A 114 12.09 7.93 -4.18
CA ASP A 114 13.11 8.88 -3.70
C ASP A 114 14.54 8.53 -4.11
N MET A 115 14.80 7.25 -4.33
CA MET A 115 16.11 6.73 -4.75
C MET A 115 16.08 6.14 -6.17
N GLY A 116 15.16 6.56 -7.02
CA GLY A 116 14.97 6.03 -8.37
C GLY A 116 14.16 4.75 -8.40
N ASN A 117 14.10 4.13 -9.58
CA ASN A 117 13.28 2.94 -9.83
C ASN A 117 13.88 1.64 -9.28
N GLU A 118 15.22 1.53 -9.20
CA GLU A 118 15.89 0.27 -8.85
C GLU A 118 15.47 -0.27 -7.45
N PRO A 119 15.40 0.53 -6.37
CA PRO A 119 14.91 0.04 -5.09
C PRO A 119 13.46 -0.47 -5.13
N VAL A 120 12.60 0.15 -5.95
CA VAL A 120 11.21 -0.31 -6.15
C VAL A 120 11.21 -1.64 -6.88
N ALA A 121 12.02 -1.79 -7.93
CA ALA A 121 12.14 -3.04 -8.66
C ALA A 121 12.62 -4.20 -7.77
N LEU A 122 13.61 -3.95 -6.90
CA LEU A 122 14.08 -4.93 -5.91
C LEU A 122 13.03 -5.24 -4.83
N PHE A 123 12.26 -4.25 -4.42
CA PHE A 123 11.16 -4.41 -3.48
C PHE A 123 10.06 -5.29 -4.07
N CYS A 124 9.63 -5.01 -5.31
CA CYS A 124 8.57 -5.77 -5.94
C CYS A 124 8.96 -7.23 -6.24
N GLN A 125 10.23 -7.52 -6.48
CA GLN A 125 10.71 -8.90 -6.62
C GLN A 125 10.62 -9.72 -5.31
N ARG A 126 10.48 -9.04 -4.18
CA ARG A 126 10.43 -9.65 -2.85
C ARG A 126 9.02 -9.67 -2.25
N THR A 127 8.15 -8.78 -2.69
CA THR A 127 6.76 -8.75 -2.22
C THR A 127 5.95 -9.96 -2.69
N GLN A 128 4.98 -10.38 -1.86
CA GLN A 128 4.06 -11.50 -2.14
C GLN A 128 2.61 -10.99 -2.32
N PHE A 129 2.48 -9.72 -2.64
CA PHE A 129 1.19 -9.04 -2.83
C PHE A 129 1.28 -8.08 -4.01
N PRO A 130 0.15 -7.77 -4.67
CA PRO A 130 0.09 -6.84 -5.78
C PRO A 130 0.52 -5.42 -5.41
N LEU A 131 1.30 -4.79 -6.29
CA LEU A 131 1.66 -3.38 -6.25
C LEU A 131 0.86 -2.63 -7.30
N LEU A 132 0.16 -1.58 -6.88
CA LEU A 132 -0.78 -0.84 -7.71
C LEU A 132 -0.17 0.53 -8.06
N ALA A 133 0.10 0.74 -9.34
CA ALA A 133 0.75 1.91 -9.91
C ALA A 133 -0.02 2.37 -11.18
N GLY A 134 -1.34 2.47 -11.07
CA GLY A 134 -2.24 2.55 -12.22
C GLY A 134 -2.04 3.77 -13.13
N ASN A 135 -1.40 4.82 -12.64
CA ASN A 135 -1.03 5.98 -13.46
C ASN A 135 0.47 6.06 -13.77
N TRP A 136 1.27 5.01 -13.49
CA TRP A 136 2.68 4.94 -13.86
C TRP A 136 2.84 4.23 -15.21
N ASP A 137 3.33 4.94 -16.21
CA ASP A 137 3.72 4.35 -17.48
C ASP A 137 5.18 3.88 -17.42
N LEU A 138 5.36 2.58 -17.39
CA LEU A 138 6.64 1.88 -17.31
C LEU A 138 7.08 1.33 -18.66
N SER A 139 6.36 1.61 -19.75
CA SER A 139 6.58 1.01 -21.07
C SER A 139 7.92 1.40 -21.69
N ASN A 140 8.47 2.55 -21.26
CA ASN A 140 9.73 3.08 -21.78
C ASN A 140 10.94 2.74 -20.90
N GLU A 141 10.77 1.94 -19.81
CA GLU A 141 11.91 1.55 -18.97
C GLU A 141 13.01 0.87 -19.81
N SER A 142 14.23 1.40 -19.68
CA SER A 142 15.38 0.95 -20.48
C SER A 142 15.73 -0.51 -20.21
N LEU A 143 15.81 -1.31 -21.28
CA LEU A 143 16.25 -2.72 -21.23
C LEU A 143 17.69 -2.90 -20.74
N LYS A 144 18.46 -1.81 -20.61
CA LYS A 144 19.85 -1.85 -20.09
C LYS A 144 19.90 -1.84 -18.57
N LYS A 145 18.79 -1.54 -17.88
CA LYS A 145 18.72 -1.56 -16.42
C LYS A 145 18.81 -3.00 -15.91
N PRO A 146 19.59 -3.27 -14.84
CA PRO A 146 19.67 -4.60 -14.26
C PRO A 146 18.38 -5.04 -13.57
N HIS A 147 17.62 -4.07 -13.05
CA HIS A 147 16.33 -4.27 -12.38
C HIS A 147 15.34 -3.24 -12.87
N ARG A 148 14.17 -3.70 -13.35
CA ARG A 148 13.09 -2.85 -13.84
C ARG A 148 11.81 -3.16 -13.09
N ILE A 149 11.01 -2.12 -12.85
CA ILE A 149 9.67 -2.28 -12.25
C ILE A 149 8.77 -3.03 -13.24
N SER A 150 8.92 -2.74 -14.54
CA SER A 150 8.14 -3.39 -15.63
C SER A 150 8.39 -4.90 -15.76
N ASP A 151 9.47 -5.45 -15.21
CA ASP A 151 9.72 -6.91 -15.18
C ASP A 151 8.98 -7.61 -14.03
N CYS A 152 8.39 -6.89 -13.12
CA CYS A 152 7.72 -7.45 -11.96
C CYS A 152 6.30 -7.91 -12.32
N LYS A 153 5.98 -9.18 -12.03
CA LYS A 153 4.72 -9.81 -12.41
C LYS A 153 3.50 -9.22 -11.71
N ASP A 154 3.70 -8.78 -10.46
CA ASP A 154 2.62 -8.33 -9.58
C ASP A 154 2.55 -6.81 -9.47
N VAL A 155 3.08 -6.08 -10.47
CA VAL A 155 2.92 -4.63 -10.62
C VAL A 155 1.82 -4.35 -11.65
N TYR A 156 0.82 -3.61 -11.23
CA TYR A 156 -0.36 -3.22 -12.01
C TYR A 156 -0.25 -1.73 -12.34
N SER A 157 0.29 -1.45 -13.52
CA SER A 157 0.64 -0.10 -13.99
C SER A 157 -0.33 0.42 -15.05
N TYR A 158 -0.04 1.59 -15.57
CA TYR A 158 -0.74 2.13 -16.75
C TYR A 158 -0.40 1.32 -18.00
N GLN A 159 -1.39 1.15 -18.85
CA GLN A 159 -1.27 0.43 -20.13
C GLN A 159 -1.47 1.41 -21.28
N PRO A 160 -0.41 1.80 -22.01
CA PRO A 160 -0.51 2.77 -23.10
C PRO A 160 -1.44 2.35 -24.24
N ASP A 161 -1.45 1.05 -24.58
CA ASP A 161 -2.27 0.52 -25.69
C ASP A 161 -3.77 0.68 -25.44
N THR A 162 -4.20 0.59 -24.22
CA THR A 162 -5.61 0.72 -23.80
C THR A 162 -5.92 2.04 -23.12
N GLN A 163 -4.91 2.85 -22.87
CA GLN A 163 -4.98 4.12 -22.13
C GLN A 163 -5.74 3.95 -20.79
N SER A 164 -5.37 2.93 -20.03
CA SER A 164 -6.08 2.60 -18.81
C SER A 164 -5.15 2.07 -17.72
N ALA A 165 -5.57 2.27 -16.47
CA ALA A 165 -4.94 1.68 -15.29
C ALA A 165 -5.26 0.18 -15.21
N GLN A 166 -4.25 -0.63 -14.94
CA GLN A 166 -4.48 -2.01 -14.54
C GLN A 166 -5.04 -2.06 -13.10
N TYR A 167 -5.78 -3.12 -12.82
CA TYR A 167 -6.40 -3.36 -11.52
C TYR A 167 -6.41 -4.86 -11.18
N ILE A 168 -6.55 -5.16 -9.91
CA ILE A 168 -6.79 -6.53 -9.44
C ILE A 168 -8.26 -6.74 -9.12
N VAL A 169 -8.70 -8.00 -9.12
CA VAL A 169 -10.05 -8.38 -8.72
C VAL A 169 -9.99 -9.39 -7.59
N LYS A 170 -10.69 -9.09 -6.52
CA LYS A 170 -10.95 -10.01 -5.41
C LYS A 170 -12.41 -10.43 -5.43
N GLU A 171 -12.68 -11.68 -5.07
CA GLU A 171 -14.05 -12.19 -5.00
C GLU A 171 -14.47 -12.37 -3.53
N PHE A 172 -15.66 -11.89 -3.20
CA PHE A 172 -16.27 -12.03 -1.88
C PHE A 172 -17.71 -12.52 -2.05
N HIS A 173 -17.98 -13.73 -1.59
CA HIS A 173 -19.32 -14.34 -1.64
C HIS A 173 -19.96 -14.34 -3.04
N GLY A 174 -19.15 -14.55 -4.09
CA GLY A 174 -19.59 -14.56 -5.47
C GLY A 174 -19.64 -13.18 -6.15
N GLU A 175 -19.37 -12.10 -5.41
CA GLU A 175 -19.29 -10.75 -5.96
C GLU A 175 -17.85 -10.32 -6.18
N ARG A 176 -17.61 -9.62 -7.28
CA ARG A 176 -16.27 -9.18 -7.70
C ARG A 176 -16.02 -7.74 -7.30
N VAL A 177 -14.90 -7.50 -6.64
CA VAL A 177 -14.43 -6.18 -6.21
C VAL A 177 -13.14 -5.87 -6.94
N ALA A 178 -13.16 -4.83 -7.78
CA ALA A 178 -11.96 -4.31 -8.43
C ALA A 178 -11.22 -3.35 -7.47
N ILE A 179 -9.89 -3.48 -7.44
CA ILE A 179 -9.00 -2.66 -6.62
C ILE A 179 -7.92 -2.12 -7.54
N PHE A 180 -7.76 -0.81 -7.58
CA PHE A 180 -6.69 -0.13 -8.30
C PHE A 180 -6.04 0.91 -7.40
N GLY A 181 -4.82 1.33 -7.72
CA GLY A 181 -4.08 2.35 -6.97
C GLY A 181 -3.61 3.44 -7.91
N LEU A 182 -3.71 4.67 -7.47
CA LEU A 182 -3.19 5.86 -8.13
C LEU A 182 -2.27 6.60 -7.17
N SER A 183 -1.25 7.22 -7.71
CA SER A 183 -0.36 8.12 -6.99
C SER A 183 -0.45 9.53 -7.57
N ILE A 184 0.30 10.45 -6.99
CA ILE A 184 0.33 11.84 -7.44
C ILE A 184 0.85 11.94 -8.88
N ASP A 185 0.18 12.75 -9.72
CA ASP A 185 0.54 12.95 -11.14
C ASP A 185 1.88 13.67 -11.30
N LYS A 186 2.17 14.62 -10.40
CA LYS A 186 3.42 15.40 -10.40
C LYS A 186 4.53 14.73 -9.59
N MET A 187 4.68 13.43 -9.79
CA MET A 187 5.65 12.61 -9.07
C MET A 187 7.08 13.17 -9.17
N SER A 188 7.48 13.62 -10.37
CA SER A 188 8.82 14.15 -10.61
C SER A 188 9.11 15.48 -9.92
N ASP A 189 8.07 16.16 -9.39
CA ASP A 189 8.27 17.40 -8.62
C ASP A 189 8.66 17.14 -7.16
N ILE A 190 8.36 15.92 -6.66
CA ILE A 190 8.50 15.60 -5.23
C ILE A 190 9.30 14.31 -4.94
N ALA A 191 9.68 13.57 -5.98
CA ALA A 191 10.49 12.36 -5.89
C ALA A 191 11.51 12.31 -7.03
N ASN A 192 12.30 11.25 -7.11
CA ASN A 192 13.37 11.10 -8.10
C ASN A 192 13.14 9.87 -9.02
N PRO A 193 11.99 9.77 -9.71
CA PRO A 193 11.80 8.69 -10.68
C PRO A 193 12.85 8.76 -11.79
N ASP A 194 13.17 7.61 -12.37
CA ASP A 194 14.02 7.58 -13.54
C ASP A 194 13.31 8.29 -14.73
N ALA A 195 14.09 8.92 -15.61
CA ALA A 195 13.57 9.75 -16.71
C ALA A 195 12.73 8.97 -17.75
N ASP A 196 12.79 7.65 -17.74
CA ASP A 196 12.02 6.76 -18.62
C ASP A 196 10.71 6.24 -17.97
N THR A 197 10.33 6.81 -16.82
CA THR A 197 9.02 6.58 -16.19
C THR A 197 8.18 7.85 -16.30
N THR A 198 6.97 7.72 -16.79
CA THR A 198 6.04 8.85 -16.91
C THR A 198 4.80 8.62 -16.04
N PHE A 199 4.13 9.70 -15.67
CA PHE A 199 2.96 9.68 -14.79
C PHE A 199 1.79 10.35 -15.48
N HIS A 200 0.69 9.63 -15.59
CA HIS A 200 -0.54 10.15 -16.19
C HIS A 200 -1.39 10.85 -15.13
N SER A 201 -2.24 11.77 -15.59
CA SER A 201 -3.21 12.41 -14.72
C SER A 201 -4.17 11.37 -14.13
N ALA A 202 -4.45 11.48 -12.84
CA ALA A 202 -5.43 10.63 -12.17
C ALA A 202 -6.89 11.02 -12.48
N ILE A 203 -7.09 12.16 -13.16
CA ILE A 203 -8.43 12.76 -13.39
C ILE A 203 -8.84 12.68 -14.88
N GLU A 204 -7.88 12.51 -15.76
CA GLU A 204 -8.09 12.37 -17.21
C GLU A 204 -8.06 10.90 -17.65
#